data_06730054a1765fbd0b8131c28bdcbe75
#
_entry.id   06730054a1765fbd0b8131c28bdcbe75
#
_cell.length_a   1.000
_cell.length_b   1.000
_cell.length_c   1.000
_cell.angle_alpha   90.00
_cell.angle_beta   90.00
_cell.angle_gamma   90.00
#
_symmetry.space_group_name_H-M   'P 1'
#
loop_
_entity.id
_entity.type
_entity.pdbx_description
1 polymer ?
#
loop_
_entity_poly.entity_id
_entity_poly.type
_entity_poly.pdbx_seq_one_letter_code
_entity_poly.pdbx_strand_id
1 'polypeptide(L)'
;KEQMKSVPDVSYEIKEMEDKFDDDTESIITNERYVYISSIIGECVSKSSKEKLTTSDKIDRIVTNRWLAIPIFAVVMFLVYYVSVTTIGSILTDWTNDTLFGEWIIPGAQSLFENIGCADWLTGLIVDGVISGVGAVLGFVPQMLVLFLFLAFLESCGYMARVAFIMDRVFRKFGLSGKSFIPMLIGSGCGVPGVMASRTIESDRDRKMTIMTTTFIPCGAKLPIIALIAGAFFDNAGWVAWSAYFVGVAAIVCSGIILKKTKMFAGDPAPFVMELPAYHWPTVGNVLRSMWERGWSFIKKAGTIITLSTIILWFLMNFGWTDAGFGMLSFDGLEGAALEAAQAECIL
;
A
#
# COMPACT_ATOMS: atom_id res chain seq x y z
N LYS A 1 -34.13 16.19 17.76
CA LYS A 1 -33.53 15.97 19.11
C LYS A 1 -34.60 15.61 20.19
N GLU A 2 -35.84 15.99 20.03
CA GLU A 2 -36.90 15.62 20.99
C GLU A 2 -37.46 14.20 20.78
N GLN A 3 -37.45 13.66 19.58
CA GLN A 3 -37.88 12.29 19.28
C GLN A 3 -36.97 11.18 19.81
N MET A 4 -35.71 11.49 20.12
CA MET A 4 -34.72 10.51 20.66
C MET A 4 -34.88 10.27 22.18
N LYS A 5 -35.73 11.01 22.89
CA LYS A 5 -35.91 10.86 24.35
C LYS A 5 -36.88 9.76 24.77
N SER A 6 -37.58 9.11 23.84
CA SER A 6 -38.59 8.08 24.12
C SER A 6 -38.18 6.67 23.62
N VAL A 7 -36.94 6.45 23.26
CA VAL A 7 -36.49 5.09 22.89
C VAL A 7 -36.27 4.32 24.19
N PRO A 8 -36.94 3.19 24.43
CA PRO A 8 -36.70 2.35 25.60
C PRO A 8 -35.25 1.82 25.55
N ASP A 9 -34.69 1.61 26.71
CA ASP A 9 -33.38 0.98 26.83
C ASP A 9 -33.50 -0.51 26.49
N VAL A 10 -33.01 -0.89 25.31
CA VAL A 10 -33.06 -2.26 24.77
C VAL A 10 -31.69 -2.95 24.85
N SER A 11 -30.79 -2.43 25.68
CA SER A 11 -29.42 -2.96 25.78
C SER A 11 -29.37 -4.40 26.31
N TYR A 12 -30.37 -4.81 27.08
CA TYR A 12 -30.46 -6.19 27.55
C TYR A 12 -30.87 -7.15 26.43
N GLU A 13 -31.88 -6.79 25.66
CA GLU A 13 -32.40 -7.58 24.51
C GLU A 13 -31.35 -7.69 23.40
N ILE A 14 -30.59 -6.61 23.17
CA ILE A 14 -29.46 -6.62 22.25
C ILE A 14 -28.44 -7.69 22.66
N LYS A 15 -28.02 -7.67 23.92
CA LYS A 15 -27.02 -8.60 24.42
C LYS A 15 -27.49 -10.05 24.41
N GLU A 16 -28.75 -10.29 24.73
CA GLU A 16 -29.39 -11.61 24.67
C GLU A 16 -29.41 -12.17 23.24
N MET A 17 -29.70 -11.30 22.25
CA MET A 17 -29.72 -11.70 20.84
C MET A 17 -28.31 -11.95 20.30
N GLU A 18 -27.33 -11.11 20.65
CA GLU A 18 -25.93 -11.30 20.28
C GLU A 18 -25.35 -12.59 20.85
N ASP A 19 -25.65 -12.90 22.12
CA ASP A 19 -25.24 -14.15 22.76
C ASP A 19 -25.93 -15.40 22.15
N LYS A 20 -27.17 -15.24 21.66
CA LYS A 20 -27.95 -16.34 21.09
C LYS A 20 -27.54 -16.69 19.66
N PHE A 21 -27.20 -15.68 18.86
CA PHE A 21 -26.87 -15.84 17.44
C PHE A 21 -25.38 -15.81 17.17
N ASP A 22 -24.56 -15.54 18.18
CA ASP A 22 -23.10 -15.42 18.09
C ASP A 22 -22.64 -14.43 16.99
N ASP A 23 -23.42 -13.35 16.82
CA ASP A 23 -23.22 -12.32 15.81
C ASP A 23 -23.63 -10.95 16.35
N ASP A 24 -23.16 -9.86 15.70
CA ASP A 24 -23.53 -8.51 16.12
C ASP A 24 -24.96 -8.16 15.72
N THR A 25 -25.59 -7.27 16.47
CA THR A 25 -27.00 -6.89 16.27
C THR A 25 -27.28 -6.35 14.87
N GLU A 26 -26.32 -5.63 14.26
CA GLU A 26 -26.45 -5.09 12.91
C GLU A 26 -26.56 -6.20 11.87
N SER A 27 -25.71 -7.21 11.97
CA SER A 27 -25.71 -8.40 11.12
C SER A 27 -26.99 -9.19 11.28
N ILE A 28 -27.44 -9.43 12.53
CA ILE A 28 -28.68 -10.17 12.83
C ILE A 28 -29.90 -9.49 12.20
N ILE A 29 -30.06 -8.18 12.44
CA ILE A 29 -31.18 -7.40 11.87
C ILE A 29 -31.13 -7.38 10.34
N THR A 30 -29.94 -7.24 9.77
CA THR A 30 -29.76 -7.22 8.33
C THR A 30 -30.11 -8.57 7.72
N ASN A 31 -29.67 -9.68 8.32
CA ASN A 31 -30.01 -11.02 7.87
C ASN A 31 -31.52 -11.29 7.91
N GLU A 32 -32.21 -10.96 9.02
CA GLU A 32 -33.65 -11.11 9.15
C GLU A 32 -34.40 -10.27 8.12
N ARG A 33 -33.97 -9.05 7.84
CA ARG A 33 -34.53 -8.23 6.76
C ARG A 33 -34.39 -8.90 5.40
N TYR A 34 -33.22 -9.48 5.09
CA TYR A 34 -33.00 -10.18 3.82
C TYR A 34 -33.85 -11.45 3.72
N VAL A 35 -34.00 -12.21 4.80
CA VAL A 35 -34.90 -13.39 4.85
C VAL A 35 -36.31 -12.98 4.55
N TYR A 36 -36.84 -11.92 5.21
CA TYR A 36 -38.18 -11.40 4.99
C TYR A 36 -38.36 -10.89 3.55
N ILE A 37 -37.43 -10.09 3.03
CA ILE A 37 -37.48 -9.60 1.65
C ILE A 37 -37.45 -10.77 0.66
N SER A 38 -36.62 -11.79 0.88
CA SER A 38 -36.56 -12.97 0.03
C SER A 38 -37.86 -13.76 -0.02
N SER A 39 -38.60 -13.84 1.11
CA SER A 39 -39.88 -14.50 1.17
C SER A 39 -40.93 -13.78 0.31
N ILE A 40 -40.97 -12.45 0.38
CA ILE A 40 -41.91 -11.63 -0.41
C ILE A 40 -41.57 -11.62 -1.89
N ILE A 41 -40.28 -11.51 -2.22
CA ILE A 41 -39.83 -11.48 -3.61
C ILE A 41 -40.25 -12.75 -4.36
N GLY A 42 -40.20 -13.92 -3.69
CA GLY A 42 -40.62 -15.19 -4.29
C GLY A 42 -42.10 -15.19 -4.76
N GLU A 43 -42.96 -14.43 -4.09
CA GLU A 43 -44.40 -14.32 -4.43
C GLU A 43 -44.70 -13.20 -5.44
N CYS A 44 -43.92 -12.10 -5.38
CA CYS A 44 -44.19 -10.88 -6.14
C CYS A 44 -43.44 -10.81 -7.49
N VAL A 45 -42.29 -11.47 -7.60
CA VAL A 45 -41.42 -11.39 -8.78
C VAL A 45 -41.43 -12.70 -9.55
N SER A 46 -42.21 -12.76 -10.61
CA SER A 46 -42.08 -13.81 -11.63
C SER A 46 -41.02 -13.42 -12.64
N LYS A 47 -39.83 -14.05 -12.57
CA LYS A 47 -38.76 -13.85 -13.58
C LYS A 47 -39.21 -14.39 -14.92
N SER A 48 -39.66 -13.51 -15.81
CA SER A 48 -40.15 -13.82 -17.17
C SER A 48 -39.03 -14.23 -18.16
N SER A 49 -37.77 -14.13 -17.79
CA SER A 49 -36.69 -14.52 -18.69
C SER A 49 -35.84 -15.63 -18.09
N LYS A 50 -35.71 -16.73 -18.82
CA LYS A 50 -34.61 -17.68 -18.66
C LYS A 50 -33.32 -16.85 -18.56
N GLU A 51 -32.55 -17.03 -17.52
CA GLU A 51 -31.30 -16.33 -17.28
C GLU A 51 -30.41 -16.38 -18.54
N LYS A 52 -30.50 -15.33 -19.36
CA LYS A 52 -29.49 -15.12 -20.38
C LYS A 52 -28.23 -14.75 -19.63
N LEU A 53 -27.27 -15.67 -19.62
CA LEU A 53 -25.92 -15.41 -19.11
C LEU A 53 -25.45 -14.06 -19.67
N THR A 54 -25.25 -13.10 -18.79
CA THR A 54 -24.73 -11.80 -19.17
C THR A 54 -23.27 -11.96 -19.66
N THR A 55 -22.78 -11.01 -20.40
CA THR A 55 -21.35 -11.03 -20.82
C THR A 55 -20.43 -11.08 -19.60
N SER A 56 -20.83 -10.42 -18.49
CA SER A 56 -20.13 -10.49 -17.23
C SER A 56 -20.06 -11.91 -16.67
N ASP A 57 -21.16 -12.68 -16.70
CA ASP A 57 -21.18 -14.06 -16.21
C ASP A 57 -20.28 -15.00 -17.01
N LYS A 58 -20.17 -14.75 -18.33
CA LYS A 58 -19.26 -15.53 -19.21
C LYS A 58 -17.81 -15.25 -18.87
N ILE A 59 -17.45 -13.99 -18.64
CA ILE A 59 -16.09 -13.59 -18.24
C ILE A 59 -15.79 -14.15 -16.84
N ASP A 60 -16.74 -14.03 -15.91
CA ASP A 60 -16.58 -14.52 -14.55
C ASP A 60 -16.34 -16.03 -14.49
N ARG A 61 -17.01 -16.80 -15.36
CA ARG A 61 -16.80 -18.24 -15.45
C ARG A 61 -15.33 -18.63 -15.76
N ILE A 62 -14.60 -17.76 -16.46
CA ILE A 62 -13.17 -17.95 -16.78
C ILE A 62 -12.31 -17.38 -15.67
N VAL A 63 -12.56 -16.13 -15.29
CA VAL A 63 -11.73 -15.36 -14.33
C VAL A 63 -11.84 -15.91 -12.90
N THR A 64 -13.01 -16.41 -12.49
CA THR A 64 -13.22 -16.98 -11.16
C THR A 64 -13.02 -18.49 -11.09
N ASN A 65 -12.57 -19.11 -12.18
CA ASN A 65 -12.27 -20.54 -12.20
C ASN A 65 -11.15 -20.87 -11.21
N ARG A 66 -11.35 -21.88 -10.38
CA ARG A 66 -10.47 -22.28 -9.28
C ARG A 66 -8.99 -22.43 -9.67
N TRP A 67 -8.71 -22.91 -10.87
CA TRP A 67 -7.35 -23.18 -11.36
C TRP A 67 -6.79 -22.05 -12.22
N LEU A 68 -7.66 -21.37 -13.02
CA LEU A 68 -7.23 -20.30 -13.91
C LEU A 68 -7.15 -18.93 -13.22
N ALA A 69 -7.87 -18.72 -12.14
CA ALA A 69 -7.95 -17.41 -11.48
C ALA A 69 -6.58 -16.90 -11.00
N ILE A 70 -5.79 -17.77 -10.36
CA ILE A 70 -4.47 -17.39 -9.83
C ILE A 70 -3.47 -17.07 -10.95
N PRO A 71 -3.31 -17.90 -12.00
CA PRO A 71 -2.44 -17.56 -13.14
C PRO A 71 -2.89 -16.29 -13.88
N ILE A 72 -4.19 -16.12 -14.14
CA ILE A 72 -4.72 -14.91 -14.79
C ILE A 72 -4.39 -13.68 -13.96
N PHE A 73 -4.64 -13.76 -12.66
CA PHE A 73 -4.30 -12.70 -11.72
C PHE A 73 -2.79 -12.37 -11.76
N ALA A 74 -1.93 -13.39 -11.71
CA ALA A 74 -0.48 -13.20 -11.77
C ALA A 74 -0.05 -12.51 -13.07
N VAL A 75 -0.62 -12.88 -14.21
CA VAL A 75 -0.33 -12.24 -15.51
C VAL A 75 -0.80 -10.79 -15.54
N VAL A 76 -2.02 -10.52 -15.09
CA VAL A 76 -2.56 -9.14 -15.06
C VAL A 76 -1.69 -8.25 -14.16
N MET A 77 -1.34 -8.73 -12.97
CA MET A 77 -0.49 -7.97 -12.05
C MET A 77 0.94 -7.80 -12.58
N PHE A 78 1.50 -8.84 -13.20
CA PHE A 78 2.80 -8.73 -13.85
C PHE A 78 2.81 -7.66 -14.93
N LEU A 79 1.78 -7.61 -15.78
CA LEU A 79 1.64 -6.56 -16.81
C LEU A 79 1.55 -5.17 -16.19
N VAL A 80 0.72 -5.00 -15.15
CA VAL A 80 0.58 -3.72 -14.44
C VAL A 80 1.91 -3.26 -13.87
N TYR A 81 2.63 -4.13 -13.16
CA TYR A 81 3.93 -3.78 -12.59
C TYR A 81 4.99 -3.56 -13.66
N TYR A 82 5.03 -4.37 -14.69
CA TYR A 82 5.99 -4.23 -15.78
C TYR A 82 5.84 -2.87 -16.48
N VAL A 83 4.62 -2.48 -16.82
CA VAL A 83 4.36 -1.20 -17.46
C VAL A 83 4.61 -0.02 -16.50
N SER A 84 4.18 -0.14 -15.24
CA SER A 84 4.31 0.94 -14.25
C SER A 84 5.75 1.15 -13.80
N VAL A 85 6.53 0.10 -13.68
CA VAL A 85 7.89 0.20 -13.10
C VAL A 85 8.95 0.27 -14.19
N THR A 86 8.86 -0.60 -15.21
CA THR A 86 9.95 -0.79 -16.16
C THR A 86 9.80 0.08 -17.42
N THR A 87 8.57 0.43 -17.82
CA THR A 87 8.36 1.14 -19.09
C THR A 87 8.03 2.62 -18.86
N ILE A 88 6.77 2.92 -18.57
CA ILE A 88 6.30 4.31 -18.44
C ILE A 88 6.86 4.94 -17.16
N GLY A 89 6.86 4.17 -16.07
CA GLY A 89 7.30 4.69 -14.77
C GLY A 89 8.79 5.04 -14.75
N SER A 90 9.67 4.19 -15.32
CA SER A 90 11.10 4.50 -15.38
C SER A 90 11.39 5.76 -16.19
N ILE A 91 10.81 5.88 -17.40
CA ILE A 91 11.02 7.05 -18.26
C ILE A 91 10.63 8.36 -17.54
N LEU A 92 9.48 8.36 -16.86
CA LEU A 92 9.00 9.53 -16.13
C LEU A 92 9.86 9.83 -14.89
N THR A 93 10.31 8.78 -14.21
CA THR A 93 11.17 8.89 -13.03
C THR A 93 12.56 9.42 -13.39
N ASP A 94 13.17 8.88 -14.44
CA ASP A 94 14.47 9.31 -14.94
C ASP A 94 14.40 10.78 -15.42
N TRP A 95 13.37 11.13 -16.18
CA TRP A 95 13.15 12.52 -16.57
C TRP A 95 13.00 13.45 -15.36
N THR A 96 12.27 13.03 -14.34
CA THR A 96 12.06 13.85 -13.13
C THR A 96 13.36 13.99 -12.34
N ASN A 97 14.11 12.89 -12.15
CA ASN A 97 15.34 12.93 -11.36
C ASN A 97 16.47 13.65 -12.10
N ASP A 98 16.69 13.33 -13.36
CA ASP A 98 17.85 13.84 -14.11
C ASP A 98 17.58 15.27 -14.62
N THR A 99 16.46 15.47 -15.32
CA THR A 99 16.21 16.78 -15.95
C THR A 99 15.64 17.79 -14.95
N LEU A 100 14.58 17.42 -14.22
CA LEU A 100 13.91 18.38 -13.35
C LEU A 100 14.74 18.71 -12.11
N PHE A 101 15.21 17.68 -11.38
CA PHE A 101 16.00 17.89 -10.17
C PHE A 101 17.46 18.08 -10.47
N GLY A 102 18.08 17.21 -11.31
CA GLY A 102 19.51 17.21 -11.59
C GLY A 102 19.99 18.43 -12.37
N GLU A 103 19.26 18.85 -13.42
CA GLU A 103 19.70 19.94 -14.26
C GLU A 103 19.10 21.30 -13.89
N TRP A 104 17.85 21.36 -13.40
CA TRP A 104 17.16 22.62 -13.20
C TRP A 104 17.09 23.06 -11.74
N ILE A 105 16.60 22.22 -10.84
CA ILE A 105 16.30 22.63 -9.46
C ILE A 105 17.57 22.73 -8.63
N ILE A 106 18.41 21.71 -8.61
CA ILE A 106 19.61 21.67 -7.76
C ILE A 106 20.62 22.72 -8.20
N PRO A 107 21.05 22.79 -9.49
CA PRO A 107 21.99 23.80 -9.91
C PRO A 107 21.43 25.23 -9.83
N GLY A 108 20.11 25.40 -10.10
CA GLY A 108 19.44 26.67 -9.95
C GLY A 108 19.43 27.15 -8.50
N ALA A 109 19.19 26.28 -7.55
CA ALA A 109 19.23 26.60 -6.12
C ALA A 109 20.67 26.91 -5.66
N GLN A 110 21.64 26.11 -6.07
CA GLN A 110 23.06 26.38 -5.75
C GLN A 110 23.50 27.75 -6.22
N SER A 111 23.31 28.06 -7.51
CA SER A 111 23.67 29.36 -8.08
C SER A 111 22.96 30.53 -7.41
N LEU A 112 21.74 30.34 -6.96
CA LEU A 112 20.95 31.38 -6.27
C LEU A 112 21.52 31.64 -4.86
N PHE A 113 21.87 30.60 -4.10
CA PHE A 113 22.45 30.75 -2.76
C PHE A 113 23.89 31.29 -2.80
N GLU A 114 24.69 30.90 -3.79
CA GLU A 114 26.01 31.46 -4.04
C GLU A 114 25.96 32.96 -4.35
N ASN A 115 25.00 33.39 -5.20
CA ASN A 115 24.83 34.81 -5.54
C ASN A 115 24.36 35.65 -4.35
N ILE A 116 23.63 35.07 -3.39
CA ILE A 116 23.18 35.76 -2.17
C ILE A 116 24.31 35.83 -1.12
N GLY A 117 25.38 35.04 -1.28
CA GLY A 117 26.51 35.01 -0.35
C GLY A 117 26.16 34.29 0.97
N CYS A 118 25.32 33.27 0.89
CA CYS A 118 24.99 32.44 2.05
C CYS A 118 26.23 31.66 2.53
N ALA A 119 26.28 31.38 3.84
CA ALA A 119 27.31 30.52 4.39
C ALA A 119 27.20 29.09 3.82
N ASP A 120 28.34 28.47 3.50
CA ASP A 120 28.43 27.18 2.82
C ASP A 120 27.65 26.07 3.53
N TRP A 121 27.66 26.04 4.86
CA TRP A 121 26.89 25.07 5.65
C TRP A 121 25.38 25.21 5.45
N LEU A 122 24.86 26.44 5.27
CA LEU A 122 23.45 26.70 5.08
C LEU A 122 23.02 26.32 3.64
N THR A 123 23.90 26.56 2.67
CA THR A 123 23.68 26.12 1.28
C THR A 123 23.64 24.59 1.21
N GLY A 124 24.58 23.88 1.84
CA GLY A 124 24.60 22.42 1.95
C GLY A 124 23.31 21.88 2.63
N LEU A 125 22.91 22.45 3.76
CA LEU A 125 21.67 22.03 4.45
C LEU A 125 20.44 22.15 3.54
N ILE A 126 20.31 23.28 2.82
CA ILE A 126 19.11 23.51 2.00
C ILE A 126 19.18 22.70 0.72
N VAL A 127 20.30 22.68 0.02
CA VAL A 127 20.43 22.01 -1.27
C VAL A 127 20.51 20.49 -1.07
N ASP A 128 21.47 20.01 -0.28
CA ASP A 128 21.72 18.58 -0.12
C ASP A 128 20.78 17.93 0.89
N GLY A 129 20.44 18.63 1.97
CA GLY A 129 19.50 18.10 2.98
C GLY A 129 18.05 18.19 2.55
N VAL A 130 17.55 19.38 2.16
CA VAL A 130 16.14 19.59 1.89
C VAL A 130 15.78 19.31 0.42
N ILE A 131 16.45 19.97 -0.53
CA ILE A 131 16.06 19.90 -1.95
C ILE A 131 16.36 18.51 -2.51
N SER A 132 17.53 17.95 -2.24
CA SER A 132 17.90 16.60 -2.66
C SER A 132 17.00 15.53 -2.01
N GLY A 133 16.72 15.66 -0.70
CA GLY A 133 15.82 14.76 0.02
C GLY A 133 14.38 14.79 -0.49
N VAL A 134 13.85 16.00 -0.75
CA VAL A 134 12.53 16.17 -1.38
C VAL A 134 12.55 15.65 -2.81
N GLY A 135 13.62 15.90 -3.55
CA GLY A 135 13.83 15.42 -4.91
C GLY A 135 13.78 13.90 -5.01
N ALA A 136 14.46 13.20 -4.11
CA ALA A 136 14.43 11.75 -4.05
C ALA A 136 13.01 11.19 -3.85
N VAL A 137 12.17 11.87 -3.03
CA VAL A 137 10.76 11.47 -2.85
C VAL A 137 9.94 11.76 -4.08
N LEU A 138 10.05 12.98 -4.63
CA LEU A 138 9.27 13.41 -5.78
C LEU A 138 9.68 12.66 -7.06
N GLY A 139 10.93 12.21 -7.14
CA GLY A 139 11.41 11.37 -8.22
C GLY A 139 10.64 10.05 -8.36
N PHE A 140 10.18 9.46 -7.26
CA PHE A 140 9.36 8.24 -7.29
C PHE A 140 7.87 8.48 -7.53
N VAL A 141 7.39 9.71 -7.39
CA VAL A 141 5.96 10.04 -7.53
C VAL A 141 5.40 9.68 -8.91
N PRO A 142 6.07 9.97 -10.03
CA PRO A 142 5.53 9.64 -11.36
C PRO A 142 5.28 8.15 -11.52
N GLN A 143 6.22 7.30 -11.12
CA GLN A 143 6.08 5.85 -11.14
C GLN A 143 4.90 5.38 -10.29
N MET A 144 4.72 5.96 -9.10
CA MET A 144 3.61 5.65 -8.21
C MET A 144 2.27 6.09 -8.78
N LEU A 145 2.20 7.25 -9.45
CA LEU A 145 0.98 7.71 -10.12
C LEU A 145 0.54 6.79 -11.23
N VAL A 146 1.48 6.29 -12.05
CA VAL A 146 1.18 5.31 -13.09
C VAL A 146 0.66 4.01 -12.48
N LEU A 147 1.27 3.54 -11.39
CA LEU A 147 0.79 2.36 -10.67
C LEU A 147 -0.63 2.58 -10.13
N PHE A 148 -0.90 3.72 -9.50
CA PHE A 148 -2.24 4.04 -8.99
C PHE A 148 -3.28 4.18 -10.10
N LEU A 149 -2.88 4.66 -11.27
CA LEU A 149 -3.75 4.74 -12.45
C LEU A 149 -4.25 3.34 -12.85
N PHE A 150 -3.34 2.37 -12.99
CA PHE A 150 -3.71 1.01 -13.35
C PHE A 150 -4.50 0.31 -12.24
N LEU A 151 -4.12 0.50 -10.98
CA LEU A 151 -4.88 -0.06 -9.86
C LEU A 151 -6.29 0.52 -9.77
N ALA A 152 -6.45 1.84 -9.94
CA ALA A 152 -7.76 2.50 -9.97
C ALA A 152 -8.60 2.02 -11.18
N PHE A 153 -7.98 1.77 -12.31
CA PHE A 153 -8.64 1.18 -13.47
C PHE A 153 -9.16 -0.24 -13.17
N LEU A 154 -8.32 -1.12 -12.64
CA LEU A 154 -8.70 -2.50 -12.27
C LEU A 154 -9.78 -2.54 -11.19
N GLU A 155 -9.72 -1.61 -10.23
CA GLU A 155 -10.74 -1.48 -9.20
C GLU A 155 -12.07 -0.99 -9.77
N SER A 156 -12.02 0.04 -10.62
CA SER A 156 -13.21 0.63 -11.23
C SER A 156 -13.90 -0.31 -12.21
N CYS A 157 -13.17 -1.18 -12.95
CA CYS A 157 -13.83 -2.19 -13.78
C CYS A 157 -14.41 -3.37 -12.98
N GLY A 158 -14.21 -3.45 -11.67
CA GLY A 158 -14.74 -4.51 -10.81
C GLY A 158 -13.89 -5.78 -10.77
N TYR A 159 -12.68 -5.79 -11.37
CA TYR A 159 -11.79 -6.94 -11.35
C TYR A 159 -11.28 -7.26 -9.95
N MET A 160 -10.93 -6.24 -9.16
CA MET A 160 -10.41 -6.42 -7.80
C MET A 160 -11.40 -7.12 -6.85
N ALA A 161 -12.71 -6.87 -7.01
CA ALA A 161 -13.74 -7.55 -6.23
C ALA A 161 -13.71 -9.08 -6.43
N ARG A 162 -13.50 -9.52 -7.66
CA ARG A 162 -13.43 -10.94 -8.02
C ARG A 162 -12.19 -11.62 -7.47
N VAL A 163 -11.07 -10.93 -7.56
CA VAL A 163 -9.81 -11.42 -6.99
C VAL A 163 -9.93 -11.55 -5.48
N ALA A 164 -10.52 -10.56 -4.80
CA ALA A 164 -10.78 -10.61 -3.37
C ALA A 164 -11.69 -11.80 -3.00
N PHE A 165 -12.73 -12.06 -3.79
CA PHE A 165 -13.63 -13.20 -3.59
C PHE A 165 -12.92 -14.56 -3.71
N ILE A 166 -12.04 -14.71 -4.70
CA ILE A 166 -11.27 -15.95 -4.89
C ILE A 166 -10.30 -16.15 -3.74
N MET A 167 -9.61 -15.10 -3.35
CA MET A 167 -8.60 -15.13 -2.31
C MET A 167 -9.19 -15.25 -0.90
N ASP A 168 -10.44 -14.86 -0.69
CA ASP A 168 -11.12 -14.99 0.61
C ASP A 168 -11.06 -16.43 1.15
N ARG A 169 -11.29 -17.41 0.28
CA ARG A 169 -11.21 -18.83 0.65
C ARG A 169 -9.84 -19.25 1.16
N VAL A 170 -8.78 -18.65 0.62
CA VAL A 170 -7.39 -18.94 1.02
C VAL A 170 -7.07 -18.22 2.31
N PHE A 171 -7.40 -16.92 2.41
CA PHE A 171 -7.06 -16.06 3.53
C PHE A 171 -7.81 -16.44 4.82
N ARG A 172 -9.06 -16.88 4.72
CA ARG A 172 -9.83 -17.36 5.88
C ARG A 172 -9.16 -18.53 6.59
N LYS A 173 -8.47 -19.42 5.88
CA LYS A 173 -7.73 -20.50 6.52
C LYS A 173 -6.63 -20.01 7.46
N PHE A 174 -6.10 -18.83 7.18
CA PHE A 174 -5.05 -18.20 7.97
C PHE A 174 -5.58 -17.14 8.95
N GLY A 175 -6.91 -16.98 9.05
CA GLY A 175 -7.56 -16.06 9.98
C GLY A 175 -7.62 -14.61 9.49
N LEU A 176 -7.36 -14.37 8.20
CA LEU A 176 -7.47 -13.07 7.54
C LEU A 176 -8.74 -13.04 6.67
N SER A 177 -9.36 -11.87 6.54
CA SER A 177 -10.49 -11.69 5.64
C SER A 177 -10.04 -11.52 4.19
N GLY A 178 -10.86 -11.89 3.23
CA GLY A 178 -10.57 -11.69 1.80
C GLY A 178 -10.36 -10.23 1.41
N LYS A 179 -10.98 -9.29 2.12
CA LYS A 179 -10.75 -7.85 1.95
C LYS A 179 -9.30 -7.45 2.27
N SER A 180 -8.59 -8.20 3.12
CA SER A 180 -7.19 -7.97 3.47
C SER A 180 -6.23 -8.20 2.30
N PHE A 181 -6.64 -8.99 1.31
CA PHE A 181 -5.83 -9.26 0.14
C PHE A 181 -5.53 -8.02 -0.71
N ILE A 182 -6.53 -7.13 -0.88
CA ILE A 182 -6.37 -5.91 -1.69
C ILE A 182 -5.25 -4.99 -1.14
N PRO A 183 -5.25 -4.62 0.16
CA PRO A 183 -4.15 -3.89 0.76
C PRO A 183 -2.79 -4.58 0.64
N MET A 184 -2.73 -5.90 0.83
CA MET A 184 -1.48 -6.66 0.72
C MET A 184 -0.94 -6.65 -0.71
N LEU A 185 -1.83 -6.76 -1.69
CA LEU A 185 -1.49 -6.68 -3.09
C LEU A 185 -0.91 -5.31 -3.45
N ILE A 186 -1.60 -4.23 -3.06
CA ILE A 186 -1.09 -2.87 -3.25
C ILE A 186 0.25 -2.70 -2.52
N GLY A 187 0.39 -3.31 -1.34
CA GLY A 187 1.59 -3.31 -0.51
C GLY A 187 2.80 -3.99 -1.17
N SER A 188 2.58 -4.96 -2.07
CA SER A 188 3.67 -5.58 -2.84
C SER A 188 4.33 -4.60 -3.82
N GLY A 189 3.59 -3.61 -4.32
CA GLY A 189 4.16 -2.50 -5.10
C GLY A 189 4.75 -1.42 -4.20
N CYS A 190 3.97 -0.95 -3.25
CA CYS A 190 4.41 0.04 -2.26
C CYS A 190 3.66 -0.14 -0.94
N GLY A 191 4.40 -0.29 0.17
CA GLY A 191 3.82 -0.54 1.49
C GLY A 191 2.93 0.60 2.02
N VAL A 192 3.27 1.85 1.72
CA VAL A 192 2.51 3.03 2.21
C VAL A 192 1.08 3.05 1.68
N PRO A 193 0.84 3.01 0.36
CA PRO A 193 -0.53 2.92 -0.17
C PRO A 193 -1.23 1.62 0.21
N GLY A 194 -0.50 0.51 0.37
CA GLY A 194 -1.05 -0.74 0.87
C GLY A 194 -1.67 -0.57 2.26
N VAL A 195 -0.93 0.02 3.19
CA VAL A 195 -1.45 0.33 4.53
C VAL A 195 -2.61 1.34 4.46
N MET A 196 -2.55 2.34 3.58
CA MET A 196 -3.64 3.30 3.40
C MET A 196 -4.92 2.65 2.88
N ALA A 197 -4.80 1.67 1.97
CA ALA A 197 -5.93 0.93 1.42
C ALA A 197 -6.64 0.06 2.48
N SER A 198 -5.97 -0.31 3.57
CA SER A 198 -6.60 -1.07 4.66
C SER A 198 -7.76 -0.34 5.35
N ARG A 199 -7.91 0.97 5.13
CA ARG A 199 -9.04 1.77 5.65
C ARG A 199 -10.39 1.33 5.09
N THR A 200 -10.42 0.62 3.97
CA THR A 200 -11.63 0.05 3.37
C THR A 200 -12.16 -1.18 4.12
N ILE A 201 -11.38 -1.71 5.06
CA ILE A 201 -11.76 -2.85 5.89
C ILE A 201 -12.60 -2.34 7.06
N GLU A 202 -13.83 -2.80 7.16
CA GLU A 202 -14.81 -2.38 8.17
C GLU A 202 -14.44 -2.88 9.57
N SER A 203 -14.05 -4.16 9.67
CA SER A 203 -13.62 -4.77 10.92
C SER A 203 -12.30 -4.17 11.42
N ASP A 204 -12.33 -3.53 12.59
CA ASP A 204 -11.15 -2.95 13.24
C ASP A 204 -10.06 -4.00 13.50
N ARG A 205 -10.47 -5.22 13.85
CA ARG A 205 -9.60 -6.35 14.08
C ARG A 205 -8.84 -6.74 12.81
N ASP A 206 -9.57 -7.00 11.74
CA ASP A 206 -9.01 -7.42 10.46
C ASP A 206 -8.16 -6.30 9.84
N ARG A 207 -8.59 -5.04 10.02
CA ARG A 207 -7.82 -3.88 9.60
C ARG A 207 -6.46 -3.79 10.30
N LYS A 208 -6.41 -3.95 11.62
CA LYS A 208 -5.16 -3.93 12.38
C LYS A 208 -4.26 -5.11 11.99
N MET A 209 -4.82 -6.32 11.85
CA MET A 209 -4.07 -7.49 11.37
C MET A 209 -3.48 -7.24 10.00
N THR A 210 -4.27 -6.69 9.07
CA THR A 210 -3.83 -6.37 7.71
C THR A 210 -2.71 -5.32 7.72
N ILE A 211 -2.82 -4.27 8.52
CA ILE A 211 -1.75 -3.25 8.63
C ILE A 211 -0.44 -3.87 9.09
N MET A 212 -0.50 -4.74 10.11
CA MET A 212 0.70 -5.41 10.64
C MET A 212 1.35 -6.36 9.62
N THR A 213 0.55 -7.03 8.79
CA THR A 213 1.04 -8.07 7.88
C THR A 213 1.37 -7.57 6.49
N THR A 214 0.77 -6.47 6.03
CA THR A 214 0.95 -5.93 4.66
C THR A 214 2.42 -5.60 4.34
N THR A 215 3.20 -5.17 5.32
CA THR A 215 4.58 -4.73 5.13
C THR A 215 5.60 -5.86 5.07
N PHE A 216 5.22 -7.11 5.31
CA PHE A 216 6.13 -8.25 5.20
C PHE A 216 6.51 -8.59 3.76
N ILE A 217 5.62 -8.33 2.80
CA ILE A 217 5.96 -8.51 1.39
C ILE A 217 6.99 -7.45 0.99
N PRO A 218 8.13 -7.85 0.41
CA PRO A 218 9.09 -6.89 -0.10
C PRO A 218 8.47 -6.11 -1.27
N CYS A 219 8.52 -4.80 -1.18
CA CYS A 219 8.11 -3.90 -2.26
C CYS A 219 9.30 -3.56 -3.17
N GLY A 220 9.03 -2.90 -4.30
CA GLY A 220 10.05 -2.52 -5.26
C GLY A 220 11.23 -1.73 -4.66
N ALA A 221 10.99 -0.91 -3.63
CA ALA A 221 12.04 -0.17 -2.94
C ALA A 221 12.89 -1.04 -1.98
N LYS A 222 12.35 -2.13 -1.46
CA LYS A 222 13.10 -3.05 -0.58
C LYS A 222 13.98 -4.02 -1.35
N LEU A 223 13.62 -4.37 -2.58
CA LEU A 223 14.37 -5.33 -3.39
C LEU A 223 15.81 -4.92 -3.66
N PRO A 224 16.14 -3.67 -4.06
CA PRO A 224 17.52 -3.25 -4.23
C PRO A 224 18.36 -3.37 -2.95
N ILE A 225 17.76 -3.03 -1.79
CA ILE A 225 18.43 -3.15 -0.49
C ILE A 225 18.71 -4.61 -0.16
N ILE A 226 17.72 -5.49 -0.37
CA ILE A 226 17.88 -6.94 -0.18
C ILE A 226 18.95 -7.48 -1.14
N ALA A 227 18.94 -7.05 -2.39
CA ALA A 227 19.94 -7.47 -3.38
C ALA A 227 21.35 -6.99 -3.03
N LEU A 228 21.51 -5.78 -2.52
CA LEU A 228 22.78 -5.24 -2.06
C LEU A 228 23.32 -6.03 -0.87
N ILE A 229 22.50 -6.27 0.15
CA ILE A 229 22.88 -7.07 1.33
C ILE A 229 23.21 -8.50 0.89
N ALA A 230 22.40 -9.09 0.02
CA ALA A 230 22.62 -10.43 -0.49
C ALA A 230 23.90 -10.54 -1.31
N GLY A 231 24.22 -9.51 -2.13
CA GLY A 231 25.46 -9.42 -2.89
C GLY A 231 26.71 -9.30 -2.01
N ALA A 232 26.57 -8.64 -0.85
CA ALA A 232 27.66 -8.52 0.12
C ALA A 232 27.98 -9.84 0.85
N PHE A 233 26.96 -10.68 1.09
CA PHE A 233 27.13 -11.93 1.84
C PHE A 233 27.18 -13.19 0.97
N PHE A 234 26.66 -13.14 -0.25
CA PHE A 234 26.53 -14.29 -1.17
C PHE A 234 26.99 -13.91 -2.56
N ASP A 235 27.94 -14.65 -3.13
CA ASP A 235 28.51 -14.42 -4.47
C ASP A 235 27.50 -14.50 -5.63
N ASN A 236 26.28 -15.03 -5.41
CA ASN A 236 25.23 -15.19 -6.42
C ASN A 236 23.86 -14.71 -5.89
N ALA A 237 23.67 -13.39 -5.87
CA ALA A 237 22.54 -12.70 -5.23
C ALA A 237 21.16 -12.91 -5.87
N GLY A 238 21.08 -13.34 -7.14
CA GLY A 238 19.80 -13.46 -7.86
C GLY A 238 18.78 -14.38 -7.19
N TRP A 239 19.24 -15.48 -6.61
CA TRP A 239 18.38 -16.45 -5.91
C TRP A 239 17.80 -15.91 -4.60
N VAL A 240 18.55 -15.07 -3.92
CA VAL A 240 18.16 -14.50 -2.62
C VAL A 240 17.00 -13.50 -2.77
N ALA A 241 16.99 -12.69 -3.83
CA ALA A 241 15.91 -11.77 -4.10
C ALA A 241 14.56 -12.50 -4.31
N TRP A 242 14.57 -13.63 -5.02
CA TRP A 242 13.39 -14.48 -5.18
C TRP A 242 12.96 -15.13 -3.87
N SER A 243 13.91 -15.63 -3.08
CA SER A 243 13.63 -16.25 -1.78
C SER A 243 12.99 -15.26 -0.80
N ALA A 244 13.32 -13.98 -0.86
CA ALA A 244 12.74 -12.94 -0.01
C ALA A 244 11.21 -12.81 -0.18
N TYR A 245 10.69 -13.01 -1.39
CA TYR A 245 9.23 -13.04 -1.60
C TYR A 245 8.58 -14.25 -0.91
N PHE A 246 9.18 -15.42 -1.03
CA PHE A 246 8.65 -16.62 -0.37
C PHE A 246 8.71 -16.50 1.15
N VAL A 247 9.79 -15.94 1.67
CA VAL A 247 9.92 -15.64 3.11
C VAL A 247 8.89 -14.62 3.55
N GLY A 248 8.65 -13.57 2.76
CA GLY A 248 7.62 -12.57 3.04
C GLY A 248 6.21 -13.17 3.09
N VAL A 249 5.85 -14.02 2.12
CA VAL A 249 4.57 -14.73 2.12
C VAL A 249 4.46 -15.68 3.31
N ALA A 250 5.51 -16.47 3.61
CA ALA A 250 5.55 -17.32 4.78
C ALA A 250 5.39 -16.53 6.08
N ALA A 251 6.02 -15.36 6.19
CA ALA A 251 5.91 -14.49 7.35
C ALA A 251 4.47 -13.98 7.53
N ILE A 252 3.75 -13.63 6.46
CA ILE A 252 2.33 -13.24 6.52
C ILE A 252 1.49 -14.39 7.08
N VAL A 253 1.67 -15.60 6.53
CA VAL A 253 0.92 -16.79 6.97
C VAL A 253 1.20 -17.08 8.44
N CYS A 254 2.47 -17.14 8.83
CA CYS A 254 2.86 -17.38 10.22
C CYS A 254 2.32 -16.30 11.16
N SER A 255 2.45 -15.02 10.78
CA SER A 255 1.94 -13.90 11.57
C SER A 255 0.42 -13.95 11.70
N GLY A 256 -0.31 -14.27 10.63
CA GLY A 256 -1.76 -14.44 10.66
C GLY A 256 -2.19 -15.53 11.66
N ILE A 257 -1.52 -16.68 11.63
CA ILE A 257 -1.79 -17.80 12.55
C ILE A 257 -1.45 -17.42 14.00
N ILE A 258 -0.33 -16.75 14.23
CA ILE A 258 0.11 -16.33 15.58
C ILE A 258 -0.85 -15.27 16.13
N LEU A 259 -1.18 -14.25 15.33
CA LEU A 259 -2.09 -13.18 15.73
C LEU A 259 -3.49 -13.71 16.06
N LYS A 260 -4.02 -14.66 15.27
CA LYS A 260 -5.31 -15.30 15.55
C LYS A 260 -5.35 -15.98 16.93
N LYS A 261 -4.21 -16.51 17.44
CA LYS A 261 -4.12 -17.12 18.76
C LYS A 261 -4.04 -16.12 19.90
N THR A 262 -3.79 -14.84 19.61
CA THR A 262 -3.67 -13.79 20.63
C THR A 262 -5.06 -13.31 21.02
N LYS A 263 -5.32 -13.11 22.33
CA LYS A 263 -6.63 -12.64 22.85
C LYS A 263 -7.17 -11.38 22.17
N MET A 264 -6.29 -10.48 21.70
CA MET A 264 -6.68 -9.23 21.05
C MET A 264 -7.25 -9.45 19.63
N PHE A 265 -6.87 -10.55 18.97
CA PHE A 265 -7.27 -10.87 17.59
C PHE A 265 -8.01 -12.21 17.50
N ALA A 266 -8.40 -12.80 18.64
CA ALA A 266 -9.19 -14.01 18.68
C ALA A 266 -10.59 -13.77 18.11
N GLY A 267 -11.12 -14.75 17.38
CA GLY A 267 -12.43 -14.72 16.75
C GLY A 267 -12.35 -15.10 15.27
N ASP A 268 -13.49 -15.31 14.64
CA ASP A 268 -13.57 -15.60 13.22
C ASP A 268 -13.47 -14.33 12.38
N PRO A 269 -12.84 -14.38 11.20
CA PRO A 269 -12.78 -13.24 10.29
C PRO A 269 -14.20 -12.86 9.84
N ALA A 270 -14.45 -11.56 9.69
CA ALA A 270 -15.73 -11.05 9.23
C ALA A 270 -16.18 -11.75 7.94
N PRO A 271 -17.46 -12.16 7.82
CA PRO A 271 -17.96 -12.80 6.63
C PRO A 271 -17.78 -11.88 5.42
N PHE A 272 -17.19 -12.42 4.37
CA PHE A 272 -17.01 -11.69 3.11
C PHE A 272 -18.29 -11.81 2.30
N VAL A 273 -19.23 -10.91 2.54
CA VAL A 273 -20.44 -10.74 1.74
C VAL A 273 -20.22 -9.55 0.82
N MET A 274 -19.90 -9.81 -0.42
CA MET A 274 -19.79 -8.78 -1.45
C MET A 274 -20.50 -9.25 -2.72
N GLU A 275 -21.48 -8.47 -3.16
CA GLU A 275 -22.06 -8.66 -4.48
C GLU A 275 -21.02 -8.33 -5.53
N LEU A 276 -20.83 -9.19 -6.52
CA LEU A 276 -19.90 -8.96 -7.62
C LEU A 276 -20.54 -7.92 -8.56
N PRO A 277 -20.01 -6.69 -8.63
CA PRO A 277 -20.55 -5.69 -9.54
C PRO A 277 -20.38 -6.14 -11.00
N ALA A 278 -21.32 -5.83 -11.88
CA ALA A 278 -21.17 -6.10 -13.29
C ALA A 278 -19.95 -5.38 -13.85
N TYR A 279 -19.24 -5.99 -14.81
CA TYR A 279 -18.15 -5.30 -15.51
C TYR A 279 -18.69 -4.09 -16.26
N HIS A 280 -18.06 -2.96 -16.04
CA HIS A 280 -18.34 -1.74 -16.78
C HIS A 280 -17.03 -1.03 -17.14
N TRP A 281 -17.05 -0.29 -18.22
CA TRP A 281 -15.95 0.57 -18.58
C TRP A 281 -15.85 1.70 -17.57
N PRO A 282 -14.70 1.87 -16.90
CA PRO A 282 -14.53 2.95 -15.96
C PRO A 282 -14.54 4.30 -16.67
N THR A 283 -15.18 5.28 -16.08
CA THR A 283 -15.11 6.65 -16.56
C THR A 283 -13.72 7.22 -16.29
N VAL A 284 -13.09 7.77 -17.32
CA VAL A 284 -11.72 8.31 -17.23
C VAL A 284 -11.59 9.32 -16.09
N GLY A 285 -12.61 10.16 -15.89
CA GLY A 285 -12.63 11.16 -14.82
C GLY A 285 -12.54 10.54 -13.42
N ASN A 286 -13.25 9.43 -13.17
CA ASN A 286 -13.22 8.75 -11.86
C ASN A 286 -11.85 8.09 -11.61
N VAL A 287 -11.28 7.48 -12.64
CA VAL A 287 -9.95 6.85 -12.54
C VAL A 287 -8.87 7.90 -12.25
N LEU A 288 -8.86 9.00 -12.99
CA LEU A 288 -7.89 10.09 -12.78
C LEU A 288 -8.06 10.76 -11.41
N ARG A 289 -9.30 10.97 -10.97
CA ARG A 289 -9.56 11.52 -9.65
C ARG A 289 -9.08 10.59 -8.53
N SER A 290 -9.37 9.30 -8.62
CA SER A 290 -8.90 8.30 -7.65
C SER A 290 -7.38 8.20 -7.61
N MET A 291 -6.73 8.23 -8.78
CA MET A 291 -5.28 8.28 -8.90
C MET A 291 -4.71 9.53 -8.19
N TRP A 292 -5.29 10.71 -8.48
CA TRP A 292 -4.82 11.98 -7.90
C TRP A 292 -5.01 12.04 -6.39
N GLU A 293 -6.16 11.64 -5.86
CA GLU A 293 -6.43 11.62 -4.42
C GLU A 293 -5.45 10.72 -3.66
N ARG A 294 -5.14 9.54 -4.21
CA ARG A 294 -4.14 8.63 -3.64
C ARG A 294 -2.73 9.19 -3.74
N GLY A 295 -2.36 9.73 -4.91
CA GLY A 295 -1.07 10.36 -5.15
C GLY A 295 -0.84 11.56 -4.26
N TRP A 296 -1.81 12.46 -4.14
CA TRP A 296 -1.72 13.63 -3.27
C TRP A 296 -1.58 13.26 -1.79
N SER A 297 -2.33 12.25 -1.35
CA SER A 297 -2.22 11.72 0.02
C SER A 297 -0.84 11.13 0.28
N PHE A 298 -0.23 10.48 -0.71
CA PHE A 298 1.13 9.97 -0.64
C PHE A 298 2.14 11.12 -0.54
N ILE A 299 2.09 12.09 -1.45
CA ILE A 299 3.00 13.25 -1.47
C ILE A 299 2.95 14.00 -0.14
N LYS A 300 1.76 14.26 0.39
CA LYS A 300 1.60 14.99 1.66
C LYS A 300 2.22 14.24 2.84
N LYS A 301 2.05 12.92 2.93
CA LYS A 301 2.58 12.12 4.05
C LYS A 301 4.05 11.82 3.88
N ALA A 302 4.46 11.37 2.71
CA ALA A 302 5.85 11.03 2.45
C ALA A 302 6.72 12.29 2.45
N GLY A 303 6.29 13.37 1.81
CA GLY A 303 7.01 14.62 1.76
C GLY A 303 7.34 15.18 3.15
N THR A 304 6.37 15.19 4.07
CA THR A 304 6.62 15.72 5.43
C THR A 304 7.58 14.83 6.25
N ILE A 305 7.34 13.52 6.29
CA ILE A 305 8.11 12.61 7.13
C ILE A 305 9.53 12.43 6.57
N ILE A 306 9.65 12.27 5.26
CA ILE A 306 10.96 12.02 4.65
C ILE A 306 11.81 13.28 4.67
N THR A 307 11.25 14.46 4.38
CA THR A 307 12.00 15.72 4.47
C THR A 307 12.51 15.95 5.89
N LEU A 308 11.69 15.70 6.91
CA LEU A 308 12.16 15.81 8.29
C LEU A 308 13.30 14.80 8.58
N SER A 309 13.15 13.57 8.11
CA SER A 309 14.17 12.53 8.30
C SER A 309 15.47 12.85 7.56
N THR A 310 15.40 13.37 6.34
CA THR A 310 16.60 13.76 5.58
C THR A 310 17.33 14.92 6.20
N ILE A 311 16.62 15.91 6.75
CA ILE A 311 17.24 17.02 7.49
C ILE A 311 17.97 16.49 8.74
N ILE A 312 17.37 15.59 9.50
CA ILE A 312 17.98 14.99 10.69
C ILE A 312 19.20 14.17 10.29
N LEU A 313 19.09 13.33 9.26
CA LEU A 313 20.20 12.52 8.74
C LEU A 313 21.34 13.40 8.24
N TRP A 314 21.03 14.43 7.45
CA TRP A 314 22.06 15.36 6.98
C TRP A 314 22.81 16.01 8.14
N PHE A 315 22.05 16.44 9.16
CA PHE A 315 22.67 17.02 10.38
C PHE A 315 23.57 16.01 11.08
N LEU A 316 23.12 14.78 11.27
CA LEU A 316 23.90 13.72 11.93
C LEU A 316 25.15 13.31 11.13
N MET A 317 25.08 13.37 9.80
CA MET A 317 26.21 13.03 8.92
C MET A 317 27.26 14.14 8.81
N ASN A 318 26.84 15.40 8.92
CA ASN A 318 27.73 16.56 8.75
C ASN A 318 28.23 17.17 10.06
N PHE A 319 27.65 16.82 11.20
CA PHE A 319 28.07 17.31 12.51
C PHE A 319 28.56 16.19 13.39
N GLY A 320 29.73 16.36 13.96
CA GLY A 320 30.34 15.39 14.86
C GLY A 320 31.31 16.02 15.84
N TRP A 321 31.88 15.19 16.70
CA TRP A 321 32.93 15.60 17.63
C TRP A 321 34.30 15.52 16.92
N THR A 322 34.95 16.67 16.80
CA THR A 322 36.34 16.77 16.32
C THR A 322 37.23 17.12 17.51
N ASP A 323 38.56 17.01 17.34
CA ASP A 323 39.57 17.37 18.36
C ASP A 323 39.42 18.83 18.86
N ALA A 324 38.78 19.69 18.02
CA ALA A 324 38.49 21.08 18.36
C ALA A 324 37.14 21.31 19.06
N GLY A 325 36.33 20.27 19.26
CA GLY A 325 34.99 20.31 19.84
C GLY A 325 33.89 19.90 18.85
N PHE A 326 32.62 20.12 19.26
CA PHE A 326 31.47 19.83 18.41
C PHE A 326 31.39 20.85 17.27
N GLY A 327 31.48 20.40 16.04
CA GLY A 327 31.46 21.25 14.85
C GLY A 327 31.11 20.51 13.56
N MET A 328 31.08 21.26 12.46
CA MET A 328 30.86 20.69 11.13
C MET A 328 32.13 19.95 10.69
N LEU A 329 31.93 18.72 10.21
CA LEU A 329 33.00 17.91 9.63
C LEU A 329 33.26 18.40 8.22
N SER A 330 34.51 18.89 7.95
CA SER A 330 34.92 19.25 6.61
C SER A 330 35.47 18.01 5.92
N PHE A 331 34.76 17.54 4.93
CA PHE A 331 35.20 16.43 4.05
C PHE A 331 35.89 16.92 2.77
N ASP A 332 36.36 18.17 2.79
CA ASP A 332 37.08 18.77 1.64
C ASP A 332 38.30 17.98 1.25
N GLY A 333 38.27 17.42 0.04
CA GLY A 333 39.41 16.65 -0.54
C GLY A 333 39.29 15.13 -0.38
N LEU A 334 38.22 14.60 0.18
CA LEU A 334 37.95 13.16 0.26
C LEU A 334 36.97 12.75 -0.85
N GLU A 335 37.39 11.86 -1.75
CA GLU A 335 36.53 11.34 -2.82
C GLU A 335 36.34 9.81 -2.68
N GLY A 336 35.16 9.32 -3.07
CA GLY A 336 34.84 7.90 -3.17
C GLY A 336 34.88 7.14 -1.84
N ALA A 337 35.57 6.01 -1.81
CA ALA A 337 35.61 5.10 -0.65
C ALA A 337 36.23 5.73 0.62
N ALA A 338 37.09 6.75 0.48
CA ALA A 338 37.67 7.48 1.61
C ALA A 338 36.62 8.38 2.29
N LEU A 339 35.72 8.97 1.52
CA LEU A 339 34.59 9.76 2.03
C LEU A 339 33.59 8.87 2.78
N GLU A 340 33.23 7.70 2.24
CA GLU A 340 32.34 6.74 2.88
C GLU A 340 32.92 6.20 4.20
N ALA A 341 34.23 5.93 4.22
CA ALA A 341 34.91 5.46 5.42
C ALA A 341 34.95 6.54 6.52
N ALA A 342 35.22 7.80 6.16
CA ALA A 342 35.23 8.93 7.09
C ALA A 342 33.80 9.22 7.63
N GLN A 343 32.78 9.11 6.79
CA GLN A 343 31.38 9.23 7.21
C GLN A 343 30.95 8.09 8.12
N ALA A 344 31.41 6.86 7.89
CA ALA A 344 31.11 5.72 8.75
C ALA A 344 31.77 5.84 10.14
N GLU A 345 32.97 6.42 10.23
CA GLU A 345 33.65 6.69 11.51
C GLU A 345 32.95 7.78 12.33
N CYS A 346 32.24 8.71 11.68
CA CYS A 346 31.54 9.83 12.35
C CYS A 346 30.14 9.47 12.87
N ILE A 347 29.55 8.35 12.46
CA ILE A 347 28.24 7.89 12.93
C ILE A 347 28.34 7.15 14.28
N LEU A 348 29.53 6.84 14.74
CA LEU A 348 29.82 6.26 16.06
C LEU A 348 30.24 7.35 17.05
#